data_46ff6caf23e539ee56a47904eea66bac
#
_entry.id   46ff6caf23e539ee56a47904eea66bac
#
_cell.length_a   1.000
_cell.length_b   1.000
_cell.length_c   1.000
_cell.angle_alpha   90.00
_cell.angle_beta   90.00
_cell.angle_gamma   90.00
#
_symmetry.space_group_name_H-M   'P 1'
#
loop_
_entity.id
_entity.type
_entity.pdbx_description
1 polymer ?
#
loop_
_entity_poly.entity_id
_entity_poly.type
_entity_poly.pdbx_seq_one_letter_code
_entity_poly.pdbx_strand_id
1 'polypeptide(L)'
;MIYILAFIVLIGVIVFVHELGHFWAARSVGVGVERFSVGMPPNFIDFTKTKKGLVVDIFFFAFHKKRIKWKKVFSTTFSSFNTPSETVYTIGLLPLGGYVKMKGILDESMDSDFKGADDELESKNALQKIWVMSAGVIMNLILTFFVFVLIGNLQGDTKVENNDTTIDYVVPEQSAELAGIISGDKILS
;
A
#
# COMPACT_ATOMS: atom_id res chain seq x y z
N MET A 1 -1.06 22.56 -0.87
CA MET A 1 -1.97 21.57 -0.24
C MET A 1 -2.27 20.38 -1.14
N ILE A 2 -2.62 20.58 -2.41
CA ILE A 2 -3.01 19.48 -3.32
C ILE A 2 -1.91 18.42 -3.51
N TYR A 3 -0.66 18.82 -3.61
CA TYR A 3 0.49 17.91 -3.77
C TYR A 3 0.71 17.00 -2.54
N ILE A 4 0.48 17.53 -1.33
CA ILE A 4 0.60 16.74 -0.10
C ILE A 4 -0.52 15.70 -0.05
N LEU A 5 -1.74 16.07 -0.39
CA LEU A 5 -2.87 15.15 -0.45
C LEU A 5 -2.64 14.07 -1.51
N ALA A 6 -2.20 14.45 -2.71
CA ALA A 6 -1.87 13.51 -3.78
C ALA A 6 -0.76 12.53 -3.35
N PHE A 7 0.28 13.02 -2.67
CA PHE A 7 1.36 12.20 -2.13
C PHE A 7 0.86 11.18 -1.09
N ILE A 8 0.01 11.61 -0.16
CA ILE A 8 -0.59 10.72 0.86
C ILE A 8 -1.44 9.63 0.21
N VAL A 9 -2.28 10.01 -0.77
CA VAL A 9 -3.10 9.04 -1.51
C VAL A 9 -2.23 8.05 -2.28
N LEU A 10 -1.20 8.55 -2.98
CA LEU A 10 -0.28 7.69 -3.75
C LEU A 10 0.42 6.67 -2.86
N ILE A 11 1.03 7.13 -1.75
CA ILE A 11 1.68 6.23 -0.79
C ILE A 11 0.67 5.25 -0.20
N GLY A 12 -0.52 5.73 0.17
CA GLY A 12 -1.57 4.88 0.71
C GLY A 12 -1.93 3.72 -0.23
N VAL A 13 -2.08 4.00 -1.52
CA VAL A 13 -2.37 2.98 -2.54
C VAL A 13 -1.21 1.99 -2.70
N ILE A 14 0.03 2.48 -2.81
CA ILE A 14 1.23 1.64 -2.97
C ILE A 14 1.38 0.70 -1.77
N VAL A 15 1.25 1.22 -0.55
CA VAL A 15 1.38 0.40 0.66
C VAL A 15 0.21 -0.56 0.80
N PHE A 16 -1.03 -0.13 0.52
CA PHE A 16 -2.18 -1.03 0.55
C PHE A 16 -1.99 -2.23 -0.39
N VAL A 17 -1.54 -2.01 -1.62
CA VAL A 17 -1.30 -3.08 -2.60
C VAL A 17 -0.14 -3.99 -2.15
N HIS A 18 0.90 -3.41 -1.55
CA HIS A 18 2.01 -4.15 -0.95
C HIS A 18 1.53 -5.11 0.15
N GLU A 19 0.79 -4.59 1.12
CA GLU A 19 0.25 -5.39 2.23
C GLU A 19 -0.75 -6.45 1.75
N LEU A 20 -1.54 -6.12 0.71
CA LEU A 20 -2.45 -7.07 0.08
C LEU A 20 -1.70 -8.25 -0.55
N GLY A 21 -0.51 -8.00 -1.10
CA GLY A 21 0.39 -9.03 -1.59
C GLY A 21 0.79 -10.03 -0.49
N HIS A 22 1.26 -9.52 0.63
CA HIS A 22 1.60 -10.35 1.79
C HIS A 22 0.41 -11.13 2.32
N PHE A 23 -0.75 -10.48 2.41
CA PHE A 23 -1.99 -11.11 2.86
C PHE A 23 -2.40 -12.30 1.97
N TRP A 24 -2.40 -12.12 0.66
CA TRP A 24 -2.78 -13.18 -0.28
C TRP A 24 -1.75 -14.31 -0.32
N ALA A 25 -0.46 -13.98 -0.31
CA ALA A 25 0.61 -14.97 -0.29
C ALA A 25 0.57 -15.81 1.00
N ALA A 26 0.42 -15.19 2.16
CA ALA A 26 0.27 -15.89 3.44
C ALA A 26 -0.89 -16.89 3.38
N ARG A 27 -2.06 -16.44 2.93
CA ARG A 27 -3.23 -17.30 2.80
C ARG A 27 -3.06 -18.43 1.78
N SER A 28 -2.33 -18.19 0.68
CA SER A 28 -2.09 -19.20 -0.36
C SER A 28 -1.27 -20.40 0.13
N VAL A 29 -0.44 -20.17 1.15
CA VAL A 29 0.40 -21.22 1.75
C VAL A 29 -0.12 -21.70 3.12
N GLY A 30 -1.35 -21.30 3.48
CA GLY A 30 -2.00 -21.72 4.73
C GLY A 30 -1.39 -21.08 5.98
N VAL A 31 -0.87 -19.85 5.88
CA VAL A 31 -0.46 -19.05 7.05
C VAL A 31 -1.66 -18.26 7.56
N GLY A 32 -1.90 -18.34 8.86
CA GLY A 32 -2.95 -17.59 9.53
C GLY A 32 -2.61 -16.09 9.57
N VAL A 33 -3.58 -15.26 9.22
CA VAL A 33 -3.46 -13.80 9.33
C VAL A 33 -4.37 -13.32 10.45
N GLU A 34 -3.76 -12.77 11.50
CA GLU A 34 -4.49 -12.24 12.65
C GLU A 34 -5.09 -10.87 12.38
N ARG A 35 -4.32 -10.00 11.67
CA ARG A 35 -4.77 -8.64 11.37
C ARG A 35 -4.27 -8.19 10.00
N PHE A 36 -5.15 -7.49 9.27
CA PHE A 36 -4.83 -6.76 8.05
C PHE A 36 -5.21 -5.29 8.27
N SER A 37 -4.22 -4.41 8.29
CA SER A 37 -4.44 -2.99 8.57
C SER A 37 -4.10 -2.12 7.37
N VAL A 38 -5.03 -1.25 7.01
CA VAL A 38 -4.81 -0.12 6.10
C VAL A 38 -4.63 1.13 6.95
N GLY A 39 -3.46 1.73 6.90
CA GLY A 39 -3.06 2.79 7.81
C GLY A 39 -2.34 2.25 9.06
N MET A 40 -1.54 3.13 9.66
CA MET A 40 -0.79 2.84 10.88
C MET A 40 -1.61 3.13 12.14
N PRO A 41 -1.25 2.51 13.27
CA PRO A 41 -1.85 2.80 14.57
C PRO A 41 -1.83 4.30 14.93
N PRO A 42 -2.78 4.74 15.78
CA PRO A 42 -3.76 3.94 16.50
C PRO A 42 -4.91 3.45 15.60
N ASN A 43 -5.47 2.26 15.91
CA ASN A 43 -6.60 1.70 15.18
C ASN A 43 -7.81 2.64 15.29
N PHE A 44 -8.44 2.96 14.16
CA PHE A 44 -9.64 3.78 14.15
C PHE A 44 -10.91 2.94 14.06
N ILE A 45 -10.95 1.98 13.14
CA ILE A 45 -12.08 1.05 12.97
C ILE A 45 -11.53 -0.37 12.80
N ASP A 46 -12.11 -1.31 13.55
CA ASP A 46 -11.88 -2.75 13.38
C ASP A 46 -13.14 -3.45 12.88
N PHE A 47 -12.99 -4.30 11.87
CA PHE A 47 -14.02 -5.17 11.34
C PHE A 47 -13.67 -6.62 11.65
N THR A 48 -14.48 -7.29 12.44
CA THR A 48 -14.27 -8.68 12.83
C THR A 48 -15.47 -9.54 12.43
N LYS A 49 -15.22 -10.59 11.68
CA LYS A 49 -16.26 -11.53 11.25
C LYS A 49 -16.42 -12.63 12.30
N THR A 50 -17.51 -12.62 13.04
CA THR A 50 -17.81 -13.58 14.09
C THR A 50 -18.97 -14.50 13.71
N LYS A 51 -19.19 -15.56 14.49
CA LYS A 51 -20.41 -16.42 14.34
C LYS A 51 -21.72 -15.65 14.55
N LYS A 52 -21.68 -14.50 15.26
CA LYS A 52 -22.84 -13.65 15.51
C LYS A 52 -23.09 -12.59 14.44
N GLY A 53 -22.13 -12.39 13.53
CA GLY A 53 -22.17 -11.41 12.45
C GLY A 53 -20.88 -10.63 12.30
N LEU A 54 -20.93 -9.57 11.50
CA LEU A 54 -19.84 -8.60 11.34
C LEU A 54 -19.86 -7.63 12.52
N VAL A 55 -18.87 -7.71 13.37
CA VAL A 55 -18.65 -6.75 14.47
C VAL A 55 -17.83 -5.60 13.93
N VAL A 56 -18.31 -4.38 14.11
CA VAL A 56 -17.61 -3.14 13.78
C VAL A 56 -17.34 -2.40 15.08
N ASP A 57 -16.07 -2.26 15.40
CA ASP A 57 -15.58 -1.57 16.59
C ASP A 57 -14.93 -0.24 16.17
N ILE A 58 -15.38 0.87 16.78
CA ILE A 58 -14.81 2.20 16.54
C ILE A 58 -14.07 2.64 17.78
N PHE A 59 -12.82 3.10 17.57
CA PHE A 59 -11.94 3.57 18.62
C PHE A 59 -11.74 5.08 18.53
N PHE A 60 -11.72 5.74 19.67
CA PHE A 60 -11.48 7.17 19.75
C PHE A 60 -10.82 7.55 21.07
N PHE A 61 -10.40 8.82 21.16
CA PHE A 61 -9.84 9.35 22.39
C PHE A 61 -10.92 9.45 23.47
N ALA A 62 -10.70 8.79 24.60
CA ALA A 62 -11.56 8.89 25.77
C ALA A 62 -10.78 9.50 26.93
N PHE A 63 -11.39 10.47 27.62
CA PHE A 63 -10.83 11.06 28.83
C PHE A 63 -11.12 10.13 30.01
N HIS A 64 -10.06 9.62 30.65
CA HIS A 64 -10.19 8.81 31.85
C HIS A 64 -9.16 9.26 32.90
N LYS A 65 -9.62 9.68 34.09
CA LYS A 65 -8.78 10.10 35.23
C LYS A 65 -7.62 11.04 34.82
N LYS A 66 -7.91 12.14 34.14
CA LYS A 66 -6.95 13.15 33.65
C LYS A 66 -5.92 12.65 32.60
N ARG A 67 -6.12 11.48 32.01
CA ARG A 67 -5.29 10.95 30.91
C ARG A 67 -6.15 10.68 29.69
N ILE A 68 -5.63 11.05 28.53
CA ILE A 68 -6.23 10.69 27.22
C ILE A 68 -5.81 9.25 26.94
N LYS A 69 -6.79 8.35 26.79
CA LYS A 69 -6.56 6.97 26.38
C LYS A 69 -7.33 6.66 25.11
N TRP A 70 -6.70 5.92 24.21
CA TRP A 70 -7.34 5.36 23.03
C TRP A 70 -8.22 4.19 23.45
N LYS A 71 -9.52 4.29 23.24
CA LYS A 71 -10.48 3.30 23.72
C LYS A 71 -11.57 3.03 22.71
N LYS A 72 -12.09 1.81 22.72
CA LYS A 72 -13.31 1.46 22.00
C LYS A 72 -14.47 2.30 22.54
N VAL A 73 -15.09 3.09 21.66
CA VAL A 73 -16.19 4.00 21.99
C VAL A 73 -17.53 3.42 21.53
N PHE A 74 -17.52 2.71 20.40
CA PHE A 74 -18.72 2.15 19.81
C PHE A 74 -18.46 0.74 19.28
N SER A 75 -19.44 -0.16 19.44
CA SER A 75 -19.42 -1.50 18.89
C SER A 75 -20.82 -1.86 18.40
N THR A 76 -20.92 -2.30 17.16
CA THR A 76 -22.19 -2.76 16.58
C THR A 76 -21.98 -4.08 15.84
N THR A 77 -23.03 -4.88 15.77
CA THR A 77 -23.02 -6.17 15.08
C THR A 77 -24.06 -6.17 13.99
N PHE A 78 -23.62 -6.36 12.76
CA PHE A 78 -24.48 -6.47 11.58
C PHE A 78 -24.59 -7.93 11.16
N SER A 79 -25.74 -8.36 10.74
CA SER A 79 -26.07 -9.63 10.10
C SER A 79 -25.19 -10.85 10.41
N SER A 80 -25.80 -12.02 10.56
CA SER A 80 -25.07 -13.27 10.79
C SER A 80 -24.35 -13.75 9.54
N PHE A 81 -23.06 -14.09 9.68
CA PHE A 81 -22.29 -14.79 8.66
C PHE A 81 -22.01 -16.23 9.13
N ASN A 82 -22.23 -17.19 8.25
CA ASN A 82 -22.08 -18.61 8.60
C ASN A 82 -20.63 -19.04 8.84
N THR A 83 -19.66 -18.25 8.39
CA THR A 83 -18.23 -18.55 8.52
C THR A 83 -17.52 -17.42 9.26
N PRO A 84 -17.07 -17.62 10.50
CA PRO A 84 -16.22 -16.66 11.19
C PRO A 84 -14.85 -16.55 10.51
N SER A 85 -14.24 -15.36 10.56
CA SER A 85 -12.87 -15.15 10.14
C SER A 85 -12.01 -14.88 11.36
N GLU A 86 -10.85 -15.49 11.42
CA GLU A 86 -9.86 -15.19 12.47
C GLU A 86 -9.18 -13.84 12.23
N THR A 87 -9.26 -13.32 11.01
CA THR A 87 -8.62 -12.05 10.63
C THR A 87 -9.46 -10.85 11.03
N VAL A 88 -8.85 -9.91 11.72
CA VAL A 88 -9.39 -8.58 11.99
C VAL A 88 -8.92 -7.64 10.89
N TYR A 89 -9.86 -6.98 10.21
CA TYR A 89 -9.56 -5.95 9.23
C TYR A 89 -9.61 -4.58 9.90
N THR A 90 -8.54 -3.82 9.83
CA THR A 90 -8.38 -2.56 10.55
C THR A 90 -8.21 -1.39 9.59
N ILE A 91 -8.82 -0.26 9.91
CA ILE A 91 -8.47 1.03 9.37
C ILE A 91 -7.72 1.80 10.45
N GLY A 92 -6.45 2.09 10.20
CA GLY A 92 -5.62 2.92 11.07
C GLY A 92 -5.91 4.40 10.91
N LEU A 93 -5.60 5.18 11.93
CA LEU A 93 -5.82 6.64 11.92
C LEU A 93 -4.82 7.36 11.00
N LEU A 94 -3.60 6.86 10.91
CA LEU A 94 -2.56 7.48 10.09
C LEU A 94 -2.57 6.86 8.68
N PRO A 95 -2.88 7.62 7.61
CA PRO A 95 -2.97 7.10 6.24
C PRO A 95 -1.59 6.88 5.60
N LEU A 96 -0.55 6.70 6.40
CA LEU A 96 0.83 6.51 5.99
C LEU A 96 1.25 5.08 6.28
N GLY A 97 0.87 4.13 5.42
CA GLY A 97 1.28 2.76 5.61
C GLY A 97 0.16 1.77 5.82
N GLY A 98 0.52 0.61 6.34
CA GLY A 98 -0.33 -0.51 6.69
C GLY A 98 0.52 -1.61 7.28
N TYR A 99 -0.08 -2.71 7.68
CA TYR A 99 0.64 -3.90 8.09
C TYR A 99 -0.23 -5.15 8.04
N VAL A 100 0.43 -6.28 7.85
CA VAL A 100 -0.20 -7.61 7.96
C VAL A 100 0.43 -8.34 9.14
N LYS A 101 -0.37 -8.62 10.17
CA LYS A 101 0.08 -9.46 11.29
C LYS A 101 -0.24 -10.92 10.98
N MET A 102 0.80 -11.70 10.75
CA MET A 102 0.72 -13.14 10.49
C MET A 102 1.07 -13.93 11.72
N LYS A 103 0.50 -15.13 11.88
CA LYS A 103 0.87 -16.04 12.96
C LYS A 103 2.33 -16.49 12.81
N GLY A 104 3.05 -16.59 13.92
CA GLY A 104 4.42 -17.07 13.96
C GLY A 104 5.47 -16.11 13.39
N ILE A 105 5.17 -14.83 13.29
CA ILE A 105 6.16 -13.78 13.05
C ILE A 105 6.40 -13.04 14.37
N LEU A 106 7.67 -12.77 14.68
CA LEU A 106 8.07 -11.86 15.75
C LEU A 106 7.49 -10.47 15.46
N ASP A 107 6.57 -10.02 16.31
CA ASP A 107 6.11 -8.64 16.31
C ASP A 107 7.19 -7.75 16.99
N GLU A 108 7.17 -6.44 16.73
CA GLU A 108 8.08 -5.46 17.38
C GLU A 108 8.03 -5.48 18.91
N SER A 109 7.00 -6.10 19.49
CA SER A 109 6.85 -6.32 20.93
C SER A 109 7.75 -7.42 21.52
N MET A 110 8.57 -8.12 20.71
CA MET A 110 9.42 -9.25 21.08
C MET A 110 8.66 -10.46 21.72
N ASP A 111 7.35 -10.44 21.73
CA ASP A 111 6.56 -11.59 22.14
C ASP A 111 6.47 -12.57 20.97
N SER A 112 7.38 -13.53 20.95
CA SER A 112 7.31 -14.67 20.03
C SER A 112 6.26 -15.63 20.53
N ASP A 113 5.02 -15.49 20.06
CA ASP A 113 3.96 -16.49 20.27
C ASP A 113 4.15 -17.70 19.32
N PHE A 114 5.41 -18.11 19.07
CA PHE A 114 5.69 -19.31 18.29
C PHE A 114 5.26 -20.54 19.09
N LYS A 115 4.20 -21.19 18.63
CA LYS A 115 3.62 -22.40 19.24
C LYS A 115 3.93 -23.67 18.45
N GLY A 116 4.58 -23.53 17.29
CA GLY A 116 4.85 -24.63 16.38
C GLY A 116 3.59 -25.12 15.65
N ALA A 117 2.59 -24.29 15.50
CA ALA A 117 1.37 -24.64 14.79
C ALA A 117 1.58 -24.63 13.27
N ASP A 118 0.85 -25.49 12.56
CA ASP A 118 0.98 -25.62 11.09
C ASP A 118 0.59 -24.36 10.33
N ASP A 119 -0.19 -23.47 10.93
CA ASP A 119 -0.62 -22.20 10.34
C ASP A 119 0.29 -21.01 10.67
N GLU A 120 1.43 -21.26 11.30
CA GLU A 120 2.45 -20.25 11.55
C GLU A 120 3.46 -20.14 10.40
N LEU A 121 3.93 -18.92 10.10
CA LEU A 121 4.89 -18.71 9.01
C LEU A 121 6.21 -19.44 9.28
N GLU A 122 6.65 -19.50 10.55
CA GLU A 122 7.87 -20.19 10.93
C GLU A 122 7.81 -21.69 10.67
N SER A 123 6.65 -22.33 10.68
CA SER A 123 6.47 -23.75 10.37
C SER A 123 6.56 -24.06 8.85
N LYS A 124 6.53 -23.03 7.99
CA LYS A 124 6.54 -23.21 6.53
C LYS A 124 7.94 -23.47 5.99
N ASN A 125 8.02 -24.13 4.83
CA ASN A 125 9.29 -24.36 4.17
C ASN A 125 9.90 -23.06 3.61
N ALA A 126 11.20 -23.09 3.28
CA ALA A 126 11.93 -21.90 2.85
C ALA A 126 11.32 -21.23 1.62
N LEU A 127 10.83 -21.99 0.64
CA LEU A 127 10.22 -21.42 -0.58
C LEU A 127 8.90 -20.70 -0.27
N GLN A 128 8.08 -21.26 0.63
CA GLN A 128 6.85 -20.61 1.08
C GLN A 128 7.12 -19.32 1.85
N LYS A 129 8.16 -19.31 2.70
CA LYS A 129 8.60 -18.10 3.41
C LYS A 129 9.06 -17.02 2.42
N ILE A 130 9.92 -17.38 1.45
CA ILE A 130 10.37 -16.46 0.40
C ILE A 130 9.18 -15.91 -0.39
N TRP A 131 8.23 -16.77 -0.77
CA TRP A 131 7.01 -16.36 -1.46
C TRP A 131 6.24 -15.29 -0.69
N VAL A 132 5.96 -15.56 0.59
CA VAL A 132 5.23 -14.60 1.44
C VAL A 132 6.02 -13.31 1.61
N MET A 133 7.33 -13.37 1.86
CA MET A 133 8.16 -12.19 2.08
C MET A 133 8.35 -11.33 0.83
N SER A 134 8.39 -11.92 -0.37
CA SER A 134 8.56 -11.19 -1.63
C SER A 134 7.24 -10.66 -2.22
N ALA A 135 6.10 -11.17 -1.76
CA ALA A 135 4.80 -10.93 -2.37
C ALA A 135 4.40 -9.44 -2.42
N GLY A 136 4.75 -8.67 -1.40
CA GLY A 136 4.48 -7.24 -1.38
C GLY A 136 5.19 -6.49 -2.53
N VAL A 137 6.47 -6.79 -2.73
CA VAL A 137 7.25 -6.20 -3.83
C VAL A 137 6.70 -6.64 -5.19
N ILE A 138 6.36 -7.92 -5.34
CA ILE A 138 5.77 -8.47 -6.57
C ILE A 138 4.46 -7.73 -6.90
N MET A 139 3.59 -7.52 -5.92
CA MET A 139 2.34 -6.79 -6.13
C MET A 139 2.56 -5.34 -6.53
N ASN A 140 3.59 -4.67 -6.00
CA ASN A 140 3.93 -3.32 -6.42
C ASN A 140 4.48 -3.27 -7.87
N LEU A 141 5.23 -4.29 -8.30
CA LEU A 141 5.65 -4.42 -9.70
C LEU A 141 4.45 -4.62 -10.63
N ILE A 142 3.51 -5.47 -10.23
CA ILE A 142 2.25 -5.68 -10.97
C ILE A 142 1.44 -4.36 -11.05
N LEU A 143 1.29 -3.65 -9.93
CA LEU A 143 0.63 -2.34 -9.92
C LEU A 143 1.31 -1.35 -10.88
N THR A 144 2.63 -1.28 -10.83
CA THR A 144 3.42 -0.40 -11.72
C THR A 144 3.15 -0.72 -13.19
N PHE A 145 3.16 -2.00 -13.56
CA PHE A 145 2.85 -2.44 -14.92
C PHE A 145 1.46 -1.96 -15.36
N PHE A 146 0.44 -2.17 -14.53
CA PHE A 146 -0.92 -1.75 -14.85
C PHE A 146 -1.04 -0.22 -14.96
N VAL A 147 -0.37 0.53 -14.09
CA VAL A 147 -0.36 2.00 -14.16
C VAL A 147 0.29 2.49 -15.45
N PHE A 148 1.42 1.91 -15.87
CA PHE A 148 2.06 2.26 -17.13
C PHE A 148 1.16 1.96 -18.34
N VAL A 149 0.53 0.78 -18.36
CA VAL A 149 -0.42 0.42 -19.42
C VAL A 149 -1.59 1.41 -19.46
N LEU A 150 -2.12 1.78 -18.30
CA LEU A 150 -3.21 2.73 -18.20
C LEU A 150 -2.81 4.12 -18.74
N ILE A 151 -1.66 4.62 -18.32
CA ILE A 151 -1.14 5.92 -18.77
C ILE A 151 -0.90 5.90 -20.29
N GLY A 152 -0.26 4.85 -20.82
CA GLY A 152 -0.02 4.70 -22.24
C GLY A 152 -1.32 4.71 -23.07
N ASN A 153 -2.37 4.04 -22.57
CA ASN A 153 -3.67 4.05 -23.27
C ASN A 153 -4.39 5.39 -23.17
N LEU A 154 -4.25 6.13 -22.05
CA LEU A 154 -4.93 7.42 -21.87
C LEU A 154 -4.24 8.58 -22.59
N GLN A 155 -2.90 8.58 -22.64
CA GLN A 155 -2.14 9.66 -23.28
C GLN A 155 -2.00 9.48 -24.79
N GLY A 156 -2.23 8.27 -25.31
CA GLY A 156 -2.00 7.94 -26.71
C GLY A 156 -0.51 8.02 -27.08
N ASP A 157 -0.21 7.71 -28.35
CA ASP A 157 1.11 7.94 -28.88
C ASP A 157 1.34 9.44 -29.04
N THR A 158 2.22 10.03 -28.24
CA THR A 158 2.81 11.30 -28.62
C THR A 158 3.66 11.04 -29.85
N LYS A 159 3.05 11.24 -31.04
CA LYS A 159 3.83 11.32 -32.26
C LYS A 159 4.75 12.53 -32.10
N VAL A 160 6.00 12.26 -31.77
CA VAL A 160 7.05 13.25 -31.96
C VAL A 160 7.17 13.40 -33.47
N GLU A 161 6.45 14.34 -34.05
CA GLU A 161 6.66 14.75 -35.44
C GLU A 161 8.02 15.47 -35.53
N ASN A 162 9.08 14.69 -35.46
CA ASN A 162 10.45 15.17 -35.70
C ASN A 162 10.74 15.30 -37.20
N ASN A 163 9.87 15.97 -37.94
CA ASN A 163 10.11 16.23 -39.34
C ASN A 163 10.57 17.68 -39.63
N ASP A 164 10.73 18.47 -38.58
CA ASP A 164 11.22 19.84 -38.73
C ASP A 164 12.62 19.94 -38.16
N THR A 165 13.55 20.39 -38.97
CA THR A 165 14.95 20.68 -38.61
C THR A 165 15.09 22.06 -37.97
N THR A 166 13.97 22.68 -37.57
CA THR A 166 13.94 23.99 -36.90
C THR A 166 14.32 23.84 -35.42
N ILE A 167 15.20 24.69 -34.97
CA ILE A 167 15.62 24.74 -33.59
C ILE A 167 14.52 25.39 -32.74
N ASP A 168 13.95 24.63 -31.81
CA ASP A 168 12.85 25.09 -30.99
C ASP A 168 13.35 26.00 -29.84
N TYR A 169 14.47 25.63 -29.21
CA TYR A 169 15.01 26.37 -28.09
C TYR A 169 16.54 26.30 -28.03
N VAL A 170 17.17 27.43 -27.74
CA VAL A 170 18.62 27.53 -27.48
C VAL A 170 18.83 27.87 -26.01
N VAL A 171 19.66 27.08 -25.33
CA VAL A 171 19.97 27.31 -23.90
C VAL A 171 20.84 28.56 -23.79
N PRO A 172 20.43 29.58 -23.00
CA PRO A 172 21.20 30.79 -22.80
C PRO A 172 22.61 30.52 -22.26
N GLU A 173 23.58 31.34 -22.69
CA GLU A 173 24.98 31.28 -22.27
C GLU A 173 25.72 29.97 -22.60
N GLN A 174 25.14 29.12 -23.43
CA GLN A 174 25.74 27.87 -23.91
C GLN A 174 26.40 28.05 -25.30
N SER A 175 27.18 27.05 -25.70
CA SER A 175 27.95 27.07 -26.94
C SER A 175 27.13 27.34 -28.20
N ALA A 176 25.87 26.95 -28.23
CA ALA A 176 24.98 27.17 -29.38
C ALA A 176 24.61 28.65 -29.53
N GLU A 177 24.26 29.32 -28.44
CA GLU A 177 23.99 30.77 -28.45
C GLU A 177 25.24 31.57 -28.77
N LEU A 178 26.41 31.19 -28.18
CA LEU A 178 27.69 31.82 -28.46
C LEU A 178 28.14 31.65 -29.92
N ALA A 179 27.67 30.58 -30.58
CA ALA A 179 27.89 30.37 -32.01
C ALA A 179 26.90 31.14 -32.91
N GLY A 180 25.96 31.89 -32.30
CA GLY A 180 24.98 32.71 -33.01
C GLY A 180 23.73 31.98 -33.46
N ILE A 181 23.51 30.77 -32.95
CA ILE A 181 22.29 29.99 -33.24
C ILE A 181 21.16 30.56 -32.39
N ILE A 182 20.00 30.77 -32.97
CA ILE A 182 18.80 31.27 -32.32
C ILE A 182 17.62 30.30 -32.49
N SER A 183 16.63 30.41 -31.61
CA SER A 183 15.34 29.69 -31.77
C SER A 183 14.68 30.11 -33.08
N GLY A 184 14.20 29.13 -33.83
CA GLY A 184 13.65 29.34 -35.19
C GLY A 184 14.63 29.10 -36.32
N ASP A 185 15.94 28.94 -36.05
CA ASP A 185 16.90 28.58 -37.09
C ASP A 185 16.63 27.18 -37.64
N LYS A 186 16.84 27.03 -38.94
CA LYS A 186 16.64 25.75 -39.60
C LYS A 186 17.97 25.12 -39.96
N ILE A 187 18.21 23.89 -39.51
CA ILE A 187 19.38 23.11 -39.88
C ILE A 187 19.20 22.64 -41.34
N LEU A 188 20.04 23.11 -42.22
CA LEU A 188 20.10 22.68 -43.61
C LEU A 188 21.22 21.64 -43.72
N SER A 189 20.92 20.47 -44.29
CA SER A 189 21.91 19.39 -44.49
C SER A 189 23.04 19.80 -45.43
#